data_3031d1182e719732b5b3c1691eee6ec3
#
_entry.id   3031d1182e719732b5b3c1691eee6ec3
#
_cell.length_a   1.000
_cell.length_b   1.000
_cell.length_c   1.000
_cell.angle_alpha   90.00
_cell.angle_beta   90.00
_cell.angle_gamma   90.00
#
_symmetry.space_group_name_H-M   'P 1'
#
loop_
_entity.id
_entity.type
_entity.pdbx_description
1 polymer ?
#
loop_
_entity_poly.entity_id
_entity_poly.type
_entity_poly.pdbx_seq_one_letter_code
_entity_poly.pdbx_strand_id
1 'polypeptide(L)'
;MATYTHYGKQADVFKHLVLCEVLQIEKPQIYIETNSASAIYQMAHTPEQQYGIYYFLKKAREEKPLRESPYYKLESTEMAKGNYLGSPALAMNTLAERTSQYLFFDIEKDALENIESYAKQVKLESHIQTCHTDSLEGIIKLLPSLSQASFLHIDPYEIDKKGISGTTYLDVLIQATQAGMKCLLWYGFMTGNNKIHINQYIVLSLIHI
;
A
#
# COMPACT_ATOMS: atom_id res chain seq x y z
N MET A 1 -8.90 -0.87 -19.18
CA MET A 1 -7.71 -1.74 -18.99
C MET A 1 -6.88 -1.13 -17.90
N ALA A 2 -6.38 -1.89 -16.93
CA ALA A 2 -5.58 -1.32 -15.87
C ALA A 2 -4.35 -0.58 -16.43
N THR A 3 -4.19 0.67 -16.05
CA THR A 3 -3.10 1.55 -16.52
C THR A 3 -1.75 1.10 -15.96
N TYR A 4 -1.76 0.37 -14.85
CA TYR A 4 -0.56 -0.15 -14.16
C TYR A 4 -0.13 -1.49 -14.74
N THR A 5 1.04 -1.51 -15.40
CA THR A 5 1.58 -2.70 -16.08
C THR A 5 2.75 -3.35 -15.33
N HIS A 6 3.32 -2.66 -14.36
CA HIS A 6 4.46 -3.12 -13.55
C HIS A 6 4.00 -3.56 -12.18
N TYR A 7 3.77 -4.86 -11.98
CA TYR A 7 3.35 -5.47 -10.72
C TYR A 7 3.95 -6.86 -10.55
N GLY A 8 4.03 -7.31 -9.32
CA GLY A 8 4.58 -8.63 -8.97
C GLY A 8 6.09 -8.75 -9.10
N LYS A 9 6.82 -7.62 -9.21
CA LYS A 9 8.29 -7.57 -9.18
C LYS A 9 8.83 -7.72 -7.75
N GLN A 10 10.13 -7.89 -7.60
CA GLN A 10 10.77 -8.08 -6.28
C GLN A 10 10.42 -6.99 -5.26
N ALA A 11 10.37 -5.73 -5.69
CA ALA A 11 10.03 -4.61 -4.83
C ALA A 11 8.58 -4.72 -4.30
N ASP A 12 7.63 -5.10 -5.14
CA ASP A 12 6.23 -5.30 -4.73
C ASP A 12 6.09 -6.45 -3.76
N VAL A 13 6.77 -7.58 -4.03
CA VAL A 13 6.77 -8.75 -3.12
C VAL A 13 7.25 -8.36 -1.74
N PHE A 14 8.37 -7.63 -1.64
CA PHE A 14 8.91 -7.20 -0.36
C PHE A 14 7.97 -6.21 0.35
N LYS A 15 7.50 -5.19 -0.37
CA LYS A 15 6.55 -4.21 0.15
C LYS A 15 5.28 -4.86 0.69
N HIS A 16 4.67 -5.73 -0.08
CA HIS A 16 3.41 -6.39 0.26
C HIS A 16 3.56 -7.42 1.39
N LEU A 17 4.70 -8.13 1.45
CA LEU A 17 5.00 -9.01 2.58
C LEU A 17 5.03 -8.22 3.89
N VAL A 18 5.77 -7.09 3.91
CA VAL A 18 5.84 -6.21 5.08
C VAL A 18 4.48 -5.61 5.41
N LEU A 19 3.73 -5.14 4.41
CA LEU A 19 2.38 -4.58 4.60
C LEU A 19 1.47 -5.58 5.31
N CYS A 20 1.39 -6.81 4.83
CA CYS A 20 0.51 -7.84 5.42
C CYS A 20 0.89 -8.16 6.88
N GLU A 21 2.18 -8.27 7.18
CA GLU A 21 2.67 -8.52 8.56
C GLU A 21 2.32 -7.36 9.49
N VAL A 22 2.58 -6.13 9.05
CA VAL A 22 2.27 -4.93 9.83
C VAL A 22 0.76 -4.81 10.09
N LEU A 23 -0.07 -5.02 9.08
CA LEU A 23 -1.52 -4.95 9.23
C LEU A 23 -2.09 -6.03 10.16
N GLN A 24 -1.50 -7.22 10.20
CA GLN A 24 -1.88 -8.25 11.18
C GLN A 24 -1.57 -7.85 12.62
N ILE A 25 -0.51 -7.09 12.84
CA ILE A 25 -0.12 -6.60 14.17
C ILE A 25 -0.99 -5.41 14.58
N GLU A 26 -1.11 -4.42 13.71
CA GLU A 26 -1.69 -3.12 14.01
C GLU A 26 -3.22 -3.11 14.06
N LYS A 27 -3.88 -3.85 13.19
CA LYS A 27 -5.35 -3.99 13.10
C LYS A 27 -6.10 -2.66 13.24
N PRO A 28 -5.80 -1.67 12.39
CA PRO A 28 -6.37 -0.34 12.51
C PRO A 28 -7.89 -0.35 12.32
N GLN A 29 -8.57 0.62 12.94
CA GLN A 29 -9.99 0.85 12.68
C GLN A 29 -10.24 1.53 11.33
N ILE A 30 -9.31 2.40 10.90
CA ILE A 30 -9.35 3.09 9.62
C ILE A 30 -8.04 2.81 8.89
N TYR A 31 -8.13 2.24 7.68
CA TYR A 31 -7.00 2.04 6.79
C TYR A 31 -7.06 3.05 5.65
N ILE A 32 -5.97 3.73 5.40
CA ILE A 32 -5.87 4.76 4.36
C ILE A 32 -4.65 4.45 3.50
N GLU A 33 -4.82 4.48 2.19
CA GLU A 33 -3.74 4.22 1.24
C GLU A 33 -3.65 5.32 0.19
N THR A 34 -2.46 5.88 0.04
CA THR A 34 -2.13 6.79 -1.04
C THR A 34 -1.68 5.99 -2.26
N ASN A 35 -1.96 6.48 -3.47
CA ASN A 35 -1.47 5.86 -4.70
C ASN A 35 -1.81 4.36 -4.80
N SER A 36 -3.10 4.05 -4.57
CA SER A 36 -3.57 2.68 -4.28
C SER A 36 -3.43 1.72 -5.45
N ALA A 37 -3.42 2.23 -6.70
CA ALA A 37 -3.46 1.41 -7.91
C ALA A 37 -4.65 0.41 -7.91
N SER A 38 -4.51 -0.76 -8.52
CA SER A 38 -5.60 -1.74 -8.61
C SER A 38 -5.52 -2.78 -7.49
N ALA A 39 -6.68 -3.30 -7.08
CA ALA A 39 -6.78 -4.38 -6.09
C ALA A 39 -6.33 -5.73 -6.66
N ILE A 40 -6.63 -6.00 -7.94
CA ILE A 40 -6.33 -7.29 -8.57
C ILE A 40 -5.83 -7.11 -10.00
N TYR A 41 -4.84 -7.91 -10.37
CA TYR A 41 -4.21 -7.93 -11.70
C TYR A 41 -4.20 -9.34 -12.27
N GLN A 42 -4.26 -9.47 -13.60
CA GLN A 42 -4.02 -10.74 -14.26
C GLN A 42 -2.53 -10.96 -14.48
N MET A 43 -2.04 -12.16 -14.19
CA MET A 43 -0.63 -12.51 -14.37
C MET A 43 -0.25 -12.55 -15.86
N ALA A 44 0.89 -11.92 -16.18
CA ALA A 44 1.39 -11.79 -17.55
C ALA A 44 2.69 -12.58 -17.83
N HIS A 45 3.23 -13.27 -16.83
CA HIS A 45 4.48 -14.05 -16.93
C HIS A 45 5.69 -13.26 -17.46
N THR A 46 5.78 -11.97 -17.08
CA THR A 46 6.92 -11.13 -17.45
C THR A 46 8.21 -11.56 -16.75
N PRO A 47 9.42 -11.21 -17.26
CA PRO A 47 10.67 -11.46 -16.57
C PRO A 47 10.69 -10.88 -15.14
N GLU A 48 10.13 -9.69 -14.94
CA GLU A 48 10.05 -9.06 -13.61
C GLU A 48 9.24 -9.92 -12.64
N GLN A 49 8.13 -10.51 -13.08
CA GLN A 49 7.31 -11.41 -12.29
C GLN A 49 8.01 -12.74 -12.02
N GLN A 50 8.81 -13.26 -12.96
CA GLN A 50 9.58 -14.48 -12.77
C GLN A 50 10.59 -14.36 -11.62
N TYR A 51 11.29 -13.22 -11.53
CA TYR A 51 12.22 -12.93 -10.44
C TYR A 51 11.54 -12.36 -9.18
N GLY A 52 10.30 -11.93 -9.28
CA GLY A 52 9.46 -11.43 -8.20
C GLY A 52 8.58 -12.53 -7.59
N ILE A 53 7.26 -12.42 -7.85
CA ILE A 53 6.25 -13.26 -7.21
C ILE A 53 6.42 -14.76 -7.47
N TYR A 54 6.79 -15.20 -8.69
CA TYR A 54 6.98 -16.63 -8.98
C TYR A 54 8.16 -17.20 -8.18
N TYR A 55 9.29 -16.46 -8.12
CA TYR A 55 10.44 -16.87 -7.32
C TYR A 55 10.10 -16.91 -5.83
N PHE A 56 9.41 -15.89 -5.33
CA PHE A 56 8.95 -15.84 -3.93
C PHE A 56 8.08 -17.04 -3.58
N LEU A 57 7.04 -17.32 -4.34
CA LEU A 57 6.13 -18.45 -4.08
C LEU A 57 6.86 -19.80 -4.11
N LYS A 58 7.83 -19.97 -5.01
CA LYS A 58 8.67 -21.16 -5.04
C LYS A 58 9.49 -21.30 -3.76
N LYS A 59 10.18 -20.24 -3.34
CA LYS A 59 11.04 -20.25 -2.15
C LYS A 59 10.25 -20.34 -0.84
N ALA A 60 9.14 -19.65 -0.76
CA ALA A 60 8.29 -19.69 0.43
C ALA A 60 7.74 -21.09 0.75
N ARG A 61 7.62 -21.99 -0.23
CA ARG A 61 7.27 -23.40 0.05
C ARG A 61 8.33 -24.13 0.87
N GLU A 62 9.58 -23.75 0.71
CA GLU A 62 10.73 -24.38 1.38
C GLU A 62 10.98 -23.74 2.77
N GLU A 63 10.57 -22.48 2.97
CA GLU A 63 10.84 -21.68 4.16
C GLU A 63 9.59 -21.50 5.03
N LYS A 64 9.54 -22.17 6.17
CA LYS A 64 8.36 -22.16 7.04
C LYS A 64 7.87 -20.75 7.41
N PRO A 65 8.70 -19.78 7.84
CA PRO A 65 8.22 -18.44 8.17
C PRO A 65 7.53 -17.73 6.99
N LEU A 66 8.09 -17.86 5.77
CA LEU A 66 7.49 -17.27 4.57
C LEU A 66 6.19 -17.96 4.20
N ARG A 67 6.13 -19.30 4.30
CA ARG A 67 4.93 -20.08 3.99
C ARG A 67 3.78 -19.80 4.96
N GLU A 68 4.08 -19.45 6.21
CA GLU A 68 3.09 -19.10 7.22
C GLU A 68 2.64 -17.64 7.15
N SER A 69 3.34 -16.79 6.39
CA SER A 69 3.00 -15.37 6.24
C SER A 69 1.62 -15.17 5.62
N PRO A 70 0.89 -14.12 6.03
CA PRO A 70 -0.40 -13.77 5.42
C PRO A 70 -0.28 -13.54 3.92
N TYR A 71 0.75 -12.83 3.50
CA TYR A 71 1.02 -12.55 2.10
C TYR A 71 1.11 -13.83 1.25
N TYR A 72 1.92 -14.81 1.68
CA TYR A 72 2.04 -16.08 0.96
C TYR A 72 0.70 -16.81 0.86
N LYS A 73 -0.08 -16.87 1.92
CA LYS A 73 -1.39 -17.57 1.94
C LYS A 73 -2.37 -16.94 0.96
N LEU A 74 -2.42 -15.61 0.92
CA LEU A 74 -3.29 -14.86 0.01
C LEU A 74 -2.82 -15.03 -1.44
N GLU A 75 -1.55 -14.72 -1.73
CA GLU A 75 -1.03 -14.79 -3.09
C GLU A 75 -1.01 -16.19 -3.67
N SER A 76 -0.67 -17.22 -2.89
CA SER A 76 -0.68 -18.59 -3.40
C SER A 76 -2.08 -19.04 -3.84
N THR A 77 -3.13 -18.55 -3.18
CA THR A 77 -4.52 -18.81 -3.52
C THR A 77 -4.94 -18.09 -4.81
N GLU A 78 -4.60 -16.81 -4.94
CA GLU A 78 -4.97 -16.01 -6.10
C GLU A 78 -4.13 -16.35 -7.34
N MET A 79 -2.86 -16.65 -7.17
CA MET A 79 -1.99 -17.12 -8.26
C MET A 79 -2.48 -18.44 -8.89
N ALA A 80 -3.11 -19.31 -8.11
CA ALA A 80 -3.75 -20.52 -8.65
C ALA A 80 -4.92 -20.20 -9.59
N LYS A 81 -5.50 -19.00 -9.50
CA LYS A 81 -6.55 -18.49 -10.39
C LYS A 81 -5.99 -17.61 -11.53
N GLY A 82 -4.67 -17.43 -11.59
CA GLY A 82 -4.01 -16.56 -12.57
C GLY A 82 -4.01 -15.08 -12.21
N ASN A 83 -4.25 -14.74 -10.94
CA ASN A 83 -4.32 -13.36 -10.45
C ASN A 83 -3.14 -13.03 -9.53
N TYR A 84 -2.88 -11.72 -9.38
CA TYR A 84 -1.97 -11.12 -8.41
C TYR A 84 -2.72 -10.05 -7.61
N LEU A 85 -2.54 -10.03 -6.30
CA LEU A 85 -3.19 -9.05 -5.43
C LEU A 85 -2.35 -7.78 -5.30
N GLY A 86 -2.98 -6.63 -5.52
CA GLY A 86 -2.43 -5.35 -5.14
C GLY A 86 -2.62 -5.05 -3.66
N SER A 87 -1.96 -4.01 -3.18
CA SER A 87 -2.03 -3.57 -1.78
C SER A 87 -3.46 -3.36 -1.26
N PRO A 88 -4.43 -2.79 -2.02
CA PRO A 88 -5.81 -2.67 -1.55
C PRO A 88 -6.46 -4.03 -1.24
N ALA A 89 -6.27 -5.02 -2.13
CA ALA A 89 -6.83 -6.36 -1.90
C ALA A 89 -6.15 -7.05 -0.73
N LEU A 90 -4.83 -6.92 -0.60
CA LEU A 90 -4.08 -7.46 0.53
C LEU A 90 -4.54 -6.86 1.85
N ALA A 91 -4.76 -5.55 1.91
CA ALA A 91 -5.29 -4.87 3.10
C ALA A 91 -6.70 -5.37 3.44
N MET A 92 -7.61 -5.40 2.47
CA MET A 92 -8.99 -5.89 2.67
C MET A 92 -9.03 -7.34 3.15
N ASN A 93 -8.20 -8.24 2.60
CA ASN A 93 -8.18 -9.64 3.04
C ASN A 93 -7.49 -9.83 4.40
N THR A 94 -6.46 -9.03 4.71
CA THR A 94 -5.74 -9.15 5.98
C THR A 94 -6.56 -8.63 7.16
N LEU A 95 -7.27 -7.53 6.97
CA LEU A 95 -8.03 -6.83 7.99
C LEU A 95 -9.51 -7.26 8.03
N ALA A 96 -10.12 -7.52 6.87
CA ALA A 96 -11.52 -7.88 6.68
C ALA A 96 -12.47 -6.92 7.44
N GLU A 97 -13.48 -7.42 8.10
CA GLU A 97 -14.49 -6.65 8.85
C GLU A 97 -13.94 -6.01 10.15
N ARG A 98 -12.70 -6.28 10.51
CA ARG A 98 -12.06 -5.69 11.70
C ARG A 98 -11.78 -4.20 11.52
N THR A 99 -11.61 -3.77 10.26
CA THR A 99 -11.44 -2.37 9.89
C THR A 99 -12.80 -1.82 9.49
N SER A 100 -13.21 -0.76 10.15
CA SER A 100 -14.53 -0.14 9.92
C SER A 100 -14.59 0.65 8.62
N GLN A 101 -13.43 1.17 8.16
CA GLN A 101 -13.36 1.99 6.95
C GLN A 101 -12.01 1.83 6.25
N TYR A 102 -12.07 1.73 4.92
CA TYR A 102 -10.92 1.77 4.02
C TYR A 102 -11.05 2.97 3.09
N LEU A 103 -10.01 3.79 3.00
CA LEU A 103 -9.93 4.93 2.07
C LEU A 103 -8.80 4.69 1.08
N PHE A 104 -9.15 4.66 -0.20
CA PHE A 104 -8.21 4.45 -1.29
C PHE A 104 -8.15 5.67 -2.20
N PHE A 105 -6.95 6.22 -2.38
CA PHE A 105 -6.71 7.36 -3.25
C PHE A 105 -5.97 6.95 -4.50
N ASP A 106 -6.47 7.37 -5.65
CA ASP A 106 -5.76 7.26 -6.92
C ASP A 106 -6.24 8.33 -7.92
N ILE A 107 -5.40 8.68 -8.89
CA ILE A 107 -5.75 9.55 -10.00
C ILE A 107 -6.35 8.76 -11.18
N GLU A 108 -6.18 7.44 -11.18
CA GLU A 108 -6.65 6.55 -12.23
C GLU A 108 -8.01 5.95 -11.85
N LYS A 109 -9.05 6.41 -12.57
CA LYS A 109 -10.41 5.96 -12.31
C LYS A 109 -10.60 4.46 -12.46
N ASP A 110 -9.98 3.85 -13.48
CA ASP A 110 -10.06 2.41 -13.73
C ASP A 110 -9.50 1.59 -12.55
N ALA A 111 -8.46 2.10 -11.88
CA ALA A 111 -7.89 1.47 -10.69
C ALA A 111 -8.87 1.48 -9.52
N LEU A 112 -9.54 2.61 -9.29
CA LEU A 112 -10.56 2.72 -8.24
C LEU A 112 -11.78 1.84 -8.52
N GLU A 113 -12.25 1.78 -9.78
CA GLU A 113 -13.34 0.87 -10.19
C GLU A 113 -12.96 -0.61 -9.98
N ASN A 114 -11.69 -0.97 -10.17
CA ASN A 114 -11.16 -2.30 -9.88
C ASN A 114 -11.21 -2.59 -8.36
N ILE A 115 -10.84 -1.62 -7.51
CA ILE A 115 -10.94 -1.73 -6.05
C ILE A 115 -12.40 -1.93 -5.62
N GLU A 116 -13.33 -1.13 -6.14
CA GLU A 116 -14.76 -1.23 -5.83
C GLU A 116 -15.35 -2.59 -6.24
N SER A 117 -14.95 -3.06 -7.43
CA SER A 117 -15.36 -4.37 -7.92
C SER A 117 -14.84 -5.50 -7.02
N TYR A 118 -13.58 -5.41 -6.59
CA TYR A 118 -12.98 -6.38 -5.67
C TYR A 118 -13.65 -6.36 -4.30
N ALA A 119 -13.92 -5.17 -3.75
CA ALA A 119 -14.61 -5.03 -2.47
C ALA A 119 -15.98 -5.71 -2.46
N LYS A 120 -16.75 -5.61 -3.56
CA LYS A 120 -18.02 -6.35 -3.73
C LYS A 120 -17.80 -7.86 -3.70
N GLN A 121 -16.75 -8.38 -4.33
CA GLN A 121 -16.44 -9.81 -4.32
C GLN A 121 -16.17 -10.34 -2.91
N VAL A 122 -15.51 -9.54 -2.07
CA VAL A 122 -15.16 -9.90 -0.69
C VAL A 122 -16.16 -9.36 0.35
N LYS A 123 -17.28 -8.79 -0.09
CA LYS A 123 -18.39 -8.25 0.74
C LYS A 123 -17.99 -7.12 1.67
N LEU A 124 -17.09 -6.26 1.23
CA LEU A 124 -16.61 -5.07 1.95
C LEU A 124 -17.02 -3.75 1.27
N GLU A 125 -17.97 -3.77 0.33
CA GLU A 125 -18.40 -2.59 -0.42
C GLU A 125 -18.95 -1.46 0.46
N SER A 126 -19.52 -1.79 1.61
CA SER A 126 -20.02 -0.80 2.59
C SER A 126 -18.91 -0.21 3.48
N HIS A 127 -17.71 -0.78 3.46
CA HIS A 127 -16.56 -0.38 4.27
C HIS A 127 -15.54 0.45 3.50
N ILE A 128 -15.65 0.52 2.17
CA ILE A 128 -14.67 1.23 1.36
C ILE A 128 -15.16 2.61 0.93
N GLN A 129 -14.22 3.50 0.76
CA GLN A 129 -14.39 4.78 0.06
C GLN A 129 -13.23 4.95 -0.92
N THR A 130 -13.53 5.15 -2.19
CA THR A 130 -12.57 5.50 -3.22
C THR A 130 -12.55 7.01 -3.43
N CYS A 131 -11.37 7.58 -3.60
CA CYS A 131 -11.14 9.02 -3.75
C CYS A 131 -10.38 9.27 -5.05
N HIS A 132 -11.11 9.67 -6.11
CA HIS A 132 -10.53 9.98 -7.41
C HIS A 132 -9.92 11.39 -7.37
N THR A 133 -8.71 11.50 -6.84
CA THR A 133 -7.98 12.76 -6.71
C THR A 133 -6.49 12.48 -6.50
N ASP A 134 -5.66 13.50 -6.67
CA ASP A 134 -4.27 13.44 -6.19
C ASP A 134 -4.28 13.13 -4.68
N SER A 135 -3.60 12.04 -4.32
CA SER A 135 -3.65 11.53 -2.94
C SER A 135 -3.02 12.48 -1.94
N LEU A 136 -1.97 13.23 -2.34
CA LEU A 136 -1.33 14.22 -1.49
C LEU A 136 -2.32 15.33 -1.08
N GLU A 137 -3.04 15.88 -2.07
CA GLU A 137 -4.04 16.91 -1.85
C GLU A 137 -5.27 16.39 -1.07
N GLY A 138 -5.64 15.13 -1.32
CA GLY A 138 -6.74 14.48 -0.61
C GLY A 138 -6.42 14.22 0.86
N ILE A 139 -5.26 13.67 1.15
CA ILE A 139 -4.82 13.35 2.52
C ILE A 139 -4.63 14.60 3.38
N ILE A 140 -4.01 15.65 2.85
CA ILE A 140 -3.83 16.92 3.60
C ILE A 140 -5.16 17.45 4.13
N LYS A 141 -6.23 17.36 3.34
CA LYS A 141 -7.56 17.80 3.74
C LYS A 141 -8.18 16.92 4.83
N LEU A 142 -7.84 15.63 4.85
CA LEU A 142 -8.39 14.68 5.79
C LEU A 142 -7.61 14.62 7.11
N LEU A 143 -6.31 14.89 7.11
CA LEU A 143 -5.44 14.79 8.29
C LEU A 143 -6.03 15.39 9.56
N PRO A 144 -6.65 16.61 9.54
CA PRO A 144 -7.22 17.19 10.76
C PRO A 144 -8.40 16.42 11.36
N SER A 145 -9.06 15.56 10.57
CA SER A 145 -10.21 14.75 11.01
C SER A 145 -9.84 13.32 11.36
N LEU A 146 -8.60 12.90 11.09
CA LEU A 146 -8.13 11.55 11.38
C LEU A 146 -7.69 11.41 12.83
N SER A 147 -7.76 10.18 13.33
CA SER A 147 -7.44 9.85 14.72
C SER A 147 -6.26 8.88 14.80
N GLN A 148 -5.77 8.65 16.01
CA GLN A 148 -4.74 7.63 16.31
C GLN A 148 -5.17 6.20 15.94
N ALA A 149 -6.48 5.95 15.74
CA ALA A 149 -7.00 4.67 15.26
C ALA A 149 -6.81 4.48 13.74
N SER A 150 -6.31 5.50 13.04
CA SER A 150 -6.04 5.45 11.61
C SER A 150 -4.62 4.95 11.32
N PHE A 151 -4.50 4.18 10.25
CA PHE A 151 -3.23 3.72 9.70
C PHE A 151 -3.07 4.28 8.29
N LEU A 152 -1.94 4.91 8.01
CA LEU A 152 -1.65 5.51 6.72
C LEU A 152 -0.53 4.73 6.00
N HIS A 153 -0.87 4.11 4.87
CA HIS A 153 0.06 3.51 3.93
C HIS A 153 0.43 4.53 2.85
N ILE A 154 1.69 4.91 2.79
CA ILE A 154 2.24 5.92 1.88
C ILE A 154 3.15 5.22 0.88
N ASP A 155 2.75 5.19 -0.40
CA ASP A 155 3.47 4.50 -1.47
C ASP A 155 3.54 5.36 -2.76
N PRO A 156 4.19 6.53 -2.72
CA PRO A 156 4.32 7.40 -3.86
C PRO A 156 5.46 6.97 -4.78
N TYR A 157 5.36 7.35 -6.05
CA TYR A 157 6.48 7.22 -6.98
C TYR A 157 7.67 8.15 -6.62
N GLU A 158 7.36 9.40 -6.22
CA GLU A 158 8.34 10.43 -5.80
C GLU A 158 7.90 11.02 -4.46
N ILE A 159 8.63 10.66 -3.40
CA ILE A 159 8.27 11.04 -2.02
C ILE A 159 8.48 12.52 -1.70
N ASP A 160 9.46 13.16 -2.36
CA ASP A 160 9.89 14.53 -2.15
C ASP A 160 9.31 15.51 -3.20
N LYS A 161 8.48 15.01 -4.12
CA LYS A 161 7.77 15.86 -5.08
C LYS A 161 6.72 16.70 -4.37
N LYS A 162 6.74 18.01 -4.63
CA LYS A 162 5.74 18.93 -4.10
C LYS A 162 4.42 18.84 -4.87
N GLY A 163 3.33 18.72 -4.13
CA GLY A 163 1.98 18.89 -4.65
C GLY A 163 1.63 20.37 -4.94
N ILE A 164 0.40 20.62 -5.33
CA ILE A 164 -0.11 21.98 -5.61
C ILE A 164 -0.04 22.87 -4.36
N SER A 165 -0.31 22.31 -3.19
CA SER A 165 -0.20 22.98 -1.88
C SER A 165 1.25 23.31 -1.47
N GLY A 166 2.25 22.81 -2.21
CA GLY A 166 3.66 22.91 -1.85
C GLY A 166 4.14 21.87 -0.83
N THR A 167 3.24 21.00 -0.35
CA THR A 167 3.49 19.91 0.59
C THR A 167 4.02 18.68 -0.15
N THR A 168 4.81 17.85 0.55
CA THR A 168 5.33 16.56 0.07
C THR A 168 4.73 15.40 0.86
N TYR A 169 4.93 14.14 0.40
CA TYR A 169 4.56 12.97 1.20
C TYR A 169 5.38 12.83 2.48
N LEU A 170 6.59 13.39 2.52
CA LEU A 170 7.39 13.48 3.76
C LEU A 170 6.72 14.38 4.79
N ASP A 171 6.16 15.52 4.35
CA ASP A 171 5.41 16.42 5.22
C ASP A 171 4.13 15.75 5.74
N VAL A 172 3.44 15.00 4.88
CA VAL A 172 2.25 14.20 5.28
C VAL A 172 2.63 13.15 6.32
N LEU A 173 3.74 12.40 6.12
CA LEU A 173 4.23 11.43 7.09
C LEU A 173 4.45 12.07 8.47
N ILE A 174 5.14 13.23 8.51
CA ILE A 174 5.44 13.94 9.74
C ILE A 174 4.15 14.40 10.43
N GLN A 175 3.25 15.04 9.70
CA GLN A 175 1.98 15.51 10.25
C GLN A 175 1.12 14.35 10.77
N ALA A 176 1.04 13.25 10.05
CA ALA A 176 0.30 12.06 10.48
C ALA A 176 0.89 11.44 11.75
N THR A 177 2.22 11.32 11.83
CA THR A 177 2.90 10.78 13.02
C THR A 177 2.76 11.72 14.22
N GLN A 178 2.83 13.04 14.03
CA GLN A 178 2.56 14.03 15.07
C GLN A 178 1.13 13.98 15.58
N ALA A 179 0.16 13.63 14.73
CA ALA A 179 -1.22 13.36 15.12
C ALA A 179 -1.42 12.00 15.83
N GLY A 180 -0.35 11.23 16.03
CA GLY A 180 -0.36 9.92 16.68
C GLY A 180 -0.80 8.76 15.78
N MET A 181 -0.92 8.98 14.49
CA MET A 181 -1.25 7.92 13.53
C MET A 181 -0.05 6.98 13.32
N LYS A 182 -0.34 5.72 13.04
CA LYS A 182 0.67 4.76 12.57
C LYS A 182 0.80 4.86 11.05
N CYS A 183 2.03 4.90 10.56
CA CYS A 183 2.31 5.06 9.15
C CYS A 183 3.25 3.96 8.65
N LEU A 184 2.98 3.43 7.47
CA LEU A 184 3.90 2.60 6.70
C LEU A 184 4.30 3.36 5.45
N LEU A 185 5.59 3.69 5.35
CA LEU A 185 6.14 4.40 4.21
C LEU A 185 6.96 3.44 3.35
N TRP A 186 6.60 3.35 2.08
CA TRP A 186 7.44 2.79 1.04
C TRP A 186 7.92 3.91 0.11
N TYR A 187 9.21 3.97 -0.19
CA TYR A 187 9.72 4.96 -1.12
C TYR A 187 10.88 4.42 -1.96
N GLY A 188 10.94 4.89 -3.21
CA GLY A 188 12.09 4.70 -4.08
C GLY A 188 13.09 5.85 -3.97
N PHE A 189 14.29 5.64 -4.47
CA PHE A 189 15.31 6.67 -4.59
C PHE A 189 16.08 6.49 -5.90
N MET A 190 16.47 7.61 -6.52
CA MET A 190 17.18 7.59 -7.81
C MET A 190 18.70 7.41 -7.63
N THR A 191 19.26 7.90 -6.54
CA THR A 191 20.70 7.83 -6.24
C THR A 191 20.95 7.59 -4.76
N GLY A 192 22.16 7.09 -4.42
CA GLY A 192 22.57 6.93 -3.03
C GLY A 192 22.52 8.24 -2.22
N ASN A 193 22.86 9.37 -2.84
CA ASN A 193 22.80 10.68 -2.19
C ASN A 193 21.34 11.10 -1.93
N ASN A 194 20.42 10.84 -2.86
CA ASN A 194 19.00 11.09 -2.67
C ASN A 194 18.46 10.27 -1.49
N LYS A 195 18.82 8.97 -1.41
CA LYS A 195 18.48 8.12 -0.27
C LYS A 195 18.96 8.68 1.07
N ILE A 196 20.23 9.12 1.13
CA ILE A 196 20.82 9.70 2.35
C ILE A 196 20.03 10.95 2.76
N HIS A 197 19.74 11.83 1.80
CA HIS A 197 18.98 13.05 2.04
C HIS A 197 17.58 12.78 2.60
N ILE A 198 16.82 11.86 1.97
CA ILE A 198 15.48 11.46 2.43
C ILE A 198 15.55 10.88 3.85
N ASN A 199 16.50 9.98 4.11
CA ASN A 199 16.66 9.38 5.44
C ASN A 199 17.00 10.42 6.51
N GLN A 200 17.90 11.35 6.21
CA GLN A 200 18.24 12.42 7.14
C GLN A 200 17.04 13.33 7.45
N TYR A 201 16.26 13.67 6.43
CA TYR A 201 15.03 14.46 6.61
C TYR A 201 14.04 13.75 7.53
N ILE A 202 13.77 12.46 7.31
CA ILE A 202 12.89 11.66 8.14
C ILE A 202 13.40 11.62 9.59
N VAL A 203 14.67 11.26 9.79
CA VAL A 203 15.26 11.14 11.14
C VAL A 203 15.21 12.46 11.88
N LEU A 204 15.65 13.56 11.26
CA LEU A 204 15.65 14.89 11.91
C LEU A 204 14.25 15.37 12.25
N SER A 205 13.26 15.04 11.43
CA SER A 205 11.87 15.45 11.66
C SER A 205 11.18 14.64 12.76
N LEU A 206 11.61 13.38 12.99
CA LEU A 206 11.03 12.49 13.99
C LEU A 206 11.72 12.56 15.36
N ILE A 207 12.93 13.15 15.46
CA ILE A 207 13.64 13.28 16.75
C ILE A 207 12.88 14.16 17.76
N HIS A 208 11.95 14.99 17.29
CA HIS A 208 11.18 15.93 18.13
C HIS A 208 9.73 15.49 18.39
N ILE A 209 9.39 14.24 18.08
CA ILE A 209 8.13 13.59 18.38
C ILE A 209 8.33 12.66 19.58
#